data_5b2e5f4df016c85ae5faf62cee467199
#
_entry.id   5b2e5f4df016c85ae5faf62cee467199
#
_cell.length_a   1.000
_cell.length_b   1.000
_cell.length_c   1.000
_cell.angle_alpha   90.00
_cell.angle_beta   90.00
_cell.angle_gamma   90.00
#
_symmetry.space_group_name_H-M   'P 1'
#
loop_
_entity.id
_entity.type
_entity.pdbx_description
1 polymer ?
#
loop_
_entity_poly.entity_id
_entity_poly.type
_entity_poly.pdbx_seq_one_letter_code
_entity_poly.pdbx_strand_id
1 'polypeptide(L)'
;MEQDSFCDGRSAQHEAEDYRLATAKMPLDALSCVWRKGTNRHLNRRHVEKLRNAFQQGNLERQEAEKFLLVQCSAEAVGRMMNHLGQSGSGSQCNQVLSFEDWPIINPNEKAEVMAGQHRIEAMREYVKQTGADSKELWWTCIVYDRDHIPACLNVKLRVNRRGLSLPDSHGQIWMQLVLVNDQCDSLFQGKKYDVEKQMIDVLRLSTTDKFPTARLVTLWKNDRWRPMITRWCKTRLGRMTFNISTWDWMASYRIDSYWFTTFEQVLGSLAKLPEECADSLQDSDWTKLAEALSIDHTEMDVQRLFFPGQTSDDSSLTRRQGLLSELNGDAYARVYRRLVDGPRLLFPDFQKLLKTTKEAGRIMMQVLAHVVAWLNPSPTVIID
;
A
#
# COMPACT_ATOMS: atom_id res chain seq x y z
N MET A 1 33.39 3.85 17.65
CA MET A 1 33.14 5.01 16.79
C MET A 1 33.32 4.52 15.36
N GLU A 2 32.34 3.80 14.84
CA GLU A 2 32.30 3.42 13.43
C GLU A 2 31.66 4.59 12.68
N GLN A 3 32.44 5.16 11.77
CA GLN A 3 32.00 6.20 10.85
C GLN A 3 30.97 5.56 9.91
N ASP A 4 29.70 5.93 10.09
CA ASP A 4 28.68 5.73 9.08
C ASP A 4 29.12 6.43 7.78
N SER A 5 29.69 5.64 6.87
CA SER A 5 29.99 6.04 5.51
C SER A 5 28.67 6.33 4.80
N PHE A 6 28.36 7.61 4.64
CA PHE A 6 27.25 8.11 3.84
C PHE A 6 27.36 7.58 2.40
N CYS A 7 26.31 6.87 1.97
CA CYS A 7 26.21 6.19 0.70
C CYS A 7 26.45 7.12 -0.50
N ASP A 8 27.54 6.83 -1.17
CA ASP A 8 27.93 7.35 -2.47
C ASP A 8 26.95 6.79 -3.52
N GLY A 9 25.89 7.50 -3.87
CA GLY A 9 24.95 7.32 -5.00
C GLY A 9 24.70 5.93 -5.61
N ARG A 10 25.11 4.84 -4.95
CA ARG A 10 24.97 3.46 -5.43
C ARG A 10 23.51 3.03 -5.48
N SER A 11 23.16 2.21 -6.44
CA SER A 11 21.78 1.69 -6.51
C SER A 11 21.53 0.72 -5.34
N ALA A 12 20.29 0.68 -4.80
CA ALA A 12 19.95 -0.27 -3.72
C ALA A 12 20.20 -1.73 -4.11
N GLN A 13 20.14 -2.08 -5.38
CA GLN A 13 20.49 -3.41 -5.87
C GLN A 13 22.00 -3.66 -5.76
N HIS A 14 22.82 -2.64 -5.99
CA HIS A 14 24.27 -2.76 -5.79
C HIS A 14 24.64 -2.85 -4.31
N GLU A 15 23.97 -2.08 -3.44
CA GLU A 15 24.14 -2.20 -1.99
C GLU A 15 23.70 -3.58 -1.45
N ALA A 16 22.75 -4.23 -2.16
CA ALA A 16 22.18 -5.52 -1.78
C ALA A 16 22.88 -6.72 -2.42
N GLU A 17 23.95 -6.52 -3.20
CA GLU A 17 24.62 -7.62 -3.93
C GLU A 17 25.16 -8.69 -2.99
N ASP A 18 25.65 -8.33 -1.81
CA ASP A 18 26.14 -9.27 -0.80
C ASP A 18 25.05 -10.17 -0.21
N TYR A 19 23.79 -9.79 -0.36
CA TYR A 19 22.62 -10.54 0.10
C TYR A 19 21.89 -11.26 -1.05
N ARG A 20 22.44 -11.21 -2.26
CA ARG A 20 21.87 -11.89 -3.42
C ARG A 20 22.24 -13.38 -3.37
N LEU A 21 21.24 -14.23 -3.34
CA LEU A 21 21.41 -15.69 -3.33
C LEU A 21 21.50 -16.28 -4.74
N ALA A 22 20.67 -15.76 -5.67
CA ALA A 22 20.64 -16.25 -7.04
C ALA A 22 19.94 -15.28 -7.98
N THR A 23 20.15 -15.48 -9.30
CA THR A 23 19.22 -15.00 -10.33
C THR A 23 18.61 -16.21 -11.00
N ALA A 24 17.29 -16.31 -11.00
CA ALA A 24 16.63 -17.52 -11.47
C ALA A 24 15.33 -17.24 -12.23
N LYS A 25 15.05 -18.08 -13.22
CA LYS A 25 13.73 -18.24 -13.83
C LYS A 25 12.83 -18.95 -12.82
N MET A 26 11.76 -18.28 -12.36
CA MET A 26 10.85 -18.82 -11.36
C MET A 26 9.41 -18.88 -11.89
N PRO A 27 8.67 -19.96 -11.63
CA PRO A 27 7.26 -20.04 -11.96
C PRO A 27 6.46 -19.06 -11.06
N LEU A 28 5.39 -18.44 -11.61
CA LEU A 28 4.62 -17.42 -10.89
C LEU A 28 3.82 -17.98 -9.70
N ASP A 29 3.57 -19.28 -9.64
CA ASP A 29 2.93 -19.96 -8.51
C ASP A 29 3.88 -20.15 -7.31
N ALA A 30 5.20 -20.13 -7.55
CA ALA A 30 6.24 -20.08 -6.51
C ALA A 30 6.37 -18.70 -5.84
N LEU A 31 5.68 -17.68 -6.36
CA LEU A 31 5.77 -16.30 -5.89
C LEU A 31 4.56 -15.91 -5.04
N SER A 32 4.82 -15.15 -3.98
CA SER A 32 3.79 -14.54 -3.12
C SER A 32 3.88 -13.02 -3.16
N CYS A 33 2.77 -12.36 -3.50
CA CYS A 33 2.66 -10.90 -3.39
C CYS A 33 2.19 -10.45 -2.00
N VAL A 34 1.87 -11.39 -1.10
CA VAL A 34 1.53 -11.11 0.30
C VAL A 34 2.82 -11.02 1.11
N TRP A 35 3.04 -9.91 1.77
CA TRP A 35 4.24 -9.69 2.59
C TRP A 35 4.04 -10.23 4.00
N ARG A 36 5.07 -10.82 4.58
CA ARG A 36 5.07 -11.28 5.98
C ARG A 36 5.06 -10.10 6.95
N LYS A 37 5.73 -9.01 6.58
CA LYS A 37 5.77 -7.75 7.36
C LYS A 37 5.41 -6.59 6.46
N GLY A 38 4.46 -5.78 6.91
CA GLY A 38 3.92 -4.67 6.14
C GLY A 38 2.88 -5.10 5.11
N THR A 39 2.49 -4.20 4.24
CA THR A 39 1.50 -4.44 3.18
C THR A 39 2.06 -4.05 1.83
N ASN A 40 1.91 -4.93 0.85
CA ASN A 40 2.19 -4.58 -0.53
C ASN A 40 1.16 -3.54 -1.01
N ARG A 41 1.51 -2.75 -2.02
CA ARG A 41 0.57 -1.79 -2.60
C ARG A 41 -0.58 -2.52 -3.30
N HIS A 42 -1.74 -1.87 -3.38
CA HIS A 42 -2.86 -2.43 -4.13
C HIS A 42 -2.56 -2.47 -5.62
N LEU A 43 -3.12 -3.48 -6.29
CA LEU A 43 -3.05 -3.58 -7.74
C LEU A 43 -3.81 -2.41 -8.39
N ASN A 44 -3.12 -1.68 -9.26
CA ASN A 44 -3.75 -0.70 -10.12
C ASN A 44 -4.18 -1.40 -11.41
N ARG A 45 -5.47 -1.66 -11.56
CA ARG A 45 -6.04 -2.39 -12.70
C ARG A 45 -5.70 -1.74 -14.05
N ARG A 46 -5.75 -0.41 -14.15
CA ARG A 46 -5.36 0.32 -15.38
C ARG A 46 -3.89 0.12 -15.72
N HIS A 47 -3.03 0.02 -14.72
CA HIS A 47 -1.61 -0.24 -14.94
C HIS A 47 -1.36 -1.69 -15.36
N VAL A 48 -2.08 -2.66 -14.76
CA VAL A 48 -2.06 -4.07 -15.18
C VAL A 48 -2.49 -4.19 -16.65
N GLU A 49 -3.60 -3.55 -17.05
CA GLU A 49 -4.07 -3.52 -18.44
C GLU A 49 -3.02 -2.94 -19.41
N LYS A 50 -2.37 -1.83 -19.03
CA LYS A 50 -1.29 -1.26 -19.85
C LYS A 50 -0.13 -2.23 -20.06
N LEU A 51 0.31 -2.90 -18.99
CA LEU A 51 1.38 -3.90 -19.07
C LEU A 51 0.95 -5.11 -19.91
N ARG A 52 -0.26 -5.63 -19.70
CA ARG A 52 -0.80 -6.74 -20.51
C ARG A 52 -0.85 -6.38 -22.00
N ASN A 53 -1.31 -5.18 -22.34
CA ASN A 53 -1.36 -4.71 -23.72
C ASN A 53 0.05 -4.58 -24.32
N ALA A 54 1.04 -4.12 -23.52
CA ALA A 54 2.43 -4.09 -23.94
C ALA A 54 2.98 -5.51 -24.23
N PHE A 55 2.62 -6.51 -23.39
CA PHE A 55 3.00 -7.90 -23.61
C PHE A 55 2.42 -8.46 -24.92
N GLN A 56 1.17 -8.11 -25.25
CA GLN A 56 0.55 -8.48 -26.52
C GLN A 56 1.27 -7.89 -27.73
N GLN A 57 1.91 -6.71 -27.56
CA GLN A 57 2.71 -6.05 -28.60
C GLN A 57 4.15 -6.58 -28.71
N GLY A 58 4.51 -7.62 -27.96
CA GLY A 58 5.83 -8.22 -27.97
C GLY A 58 6.81 -7.69 -26.92
N ASN A 59 6.42 -6.74 -26.08
CA ASN A 59 7.28 -6.16 -25.04
C ASN A 59 7.28 -7.00 -23.74
N LEU A 60 7.42 -8.32 -23.85
CA LEU A 60 7.37 -9.22 -22.69
C LEU A 60 8.67 -9.24 -21.88
N GLU A 61 9.80 -8.93 -22.45
CA GLU A 61 11.13 -8.65 -21.87
C GLU A 61 11.45 -9.31 -20.51
N ARG A 62 11.10 -10.58 -20.33
CA ARG A 62 11.26 -11.35 -19.06
C ARG A 62 12.71 -11.60 -18.67
N GLN A 63 13.64 -11.47 -19.61
CA GLN A 63 15.06 -11.77 -19.44
C GLN A 63 15.93 -10.51 -19.44
N GLU A 64 15.34 -9.34 -19.59
CA GLU A 64 16.04 -8.07 -19.46
C GLU A 64 16.28 -7.72 -18.01
N ALA A 65 17.53 -7.46 -17.62
CA ALA A 65 17.94 -7.26 -16.23
C ALA A 65 17.14 -6.15 -15.51
N GLU A 66 16.77 -5.09 -16.24
CA GLU A 66 15.95 -4.00 -15.71
C GLU A 66 14.50 -4.40 -15.42
N LYS A 67 14.06 -5.53 -15.97
CA LYS A 67 12.70 -6.04 -15.83
C LYS A 67 12.60 -7.20 -14.83
N PHE A 68 13.71 -7.66 -14.26
CA PHE A 68 13.70 -8.73 -13.28
C PHE A 68 12.83 -8.38 -12.08
N LEU A 69 12.13 -9.37 -11.53
CA LEU A 69 11.41 -9.22 -10.28
C LEU A 69 12.41 -9.29 -9.11
N LEU A 70 12.19 -8.49 -8.10
CA LEU A 70 12.95 -8.60 -6.87
C LEU A 70 12.14 -9.44 -5.89
N VAL A 71 12.72 -10.52 -5.41
CA VAL A 71 12.07 -11.46 -4.49
C VAL A 71 13.00 -11.79 -3.33
N GLN A 72 12.42 -12.23 -2.21
CA GLN A 72 13.20 -12.71 -1.06
C GLN A 72 12.67 -14.05 -0.56
N CYS A 73 13.55 -14.90 -0.11
CA CYS A 73 13.22 -16.16 0.56
C CYS A 73 14.37 -16.57 1.52
N SER A 74 14.24 -17.70 2.20
CA SER A 74 15.32 -18.21 3.03
C SER A 74 16.49 -18.74 2.17
N ALA A 75 17.73 -18.56 2.68
CA ALA A 75 18.92 -19.14 2.06
C ALA A 75 18.83 -20.68 1.99
N GLU A 76 18.16 -21.29 2.97
CA GLU A 76 17.92 -22.75 3.01
C GLU A 76 17.07 -23.24 1.82
N ALA A 77 15.98 -22.50 1.47
CA ALA A 77 15.15 -22.86 0.32
C ALA A 77 15.91 -22.79 -1.00
N VAL A 78 16.74 -21.76 -1.17
CA VAL A 78 17.63 -21.65 -2.33
C VAL A 78 18.67 -22.79 -2.33
N GLY A 79 19.24 -23.11 -1.17
CA GLY A 79 20.18 -24.23 -1.01
C GLY A 79 19.57 -25.57 -1.45
N ARG A 80 18.31 -25.86 -1.09
CA ARG A 80 17.59 -27.05 -1.57
C ARG A 80 17.48 -27.09 -3.10
N MET A 81 17.16 -25.93 -3.73
CA MET A 81 17.12 -25.83 -5.19
C MET A 81 18.48 -26.04 -5.85
N MET A 82 19.53 -25.42 -5.29
CA MET A 82 20.89 -25.58 -5.81
C MET A 82 21.34 -27.03 -5.74
N ASN A 83 21.09 -27.72 -4.64
CA ASN A 83 21.36 -29.15 -4.49
C ASN A 83 20.59 -30.00 -5.50
N HIS A 84 19.31 -29.69 -5.74
CA HIS A 84 18.50 -30.38 -6.75
C HIS A 84 19.08 -30.20 -8.15
N LEU A 85 19.60 -29.03 -8.48
CA LEU A 85 20.25 -28.76 -9.76
C LEU A 85 21.67 -29.36 -9.89
N GLY A 86 22.14 -30.08 -8.87
CA GLY A 86 23.50 -30.64 -8.85
C GLY A 86 24.62 -29.60 -8.73
N GLN A 87 24.27 -28.37 -8.35
CA GLN A 87 25.21 -27.27 -8.15
C GLN A 87 25.64 -27.20 -6.68
N SER A 88 26.32 -28.24 -6.20
CA SER A 88 26.93 -28.23 -4.88
C SER A 88 28.31 -27.59 -4.96
N GLY A 89 28.43 -26.33 -4.56
CA GLY A 89 29.77 -25.71 -4.41
C GLY A 89 29.73 -24.19 -4.44
N SER A 90 30.37 -23.58 -3.47
CA SER A 90 30.64 -22.16 -3.33
C SER A 90 31.48 -21.65 -4.53
N GLY A 91 30.79 -21.04 -5.45
CA GLY A 91 31.39 -20.48 -6.67
C GLY A 91 30.31 -20.09 -7.64
N SER A 92 29.22 -19.50 -7.13
CA SER A 92 28.16 -18.97 -7.97
C SER A 92 28.76 -17.98 -8.96
N GLN A 93 28.81 -18.33 -10.23
CA GLN A 93 29.00 -17.35 -11.29
C GLN A 93 27.80 -16.43 -11.22
N CYS A 94 27.97 -15.26 -10.62
CA CYS A 94 26.94 -14.25 -10.32
C CYS A 94 26.06 -13.81 -11.53
N ASN A 95 26.44 -14.23 -12.74
CA ASN A 95 25.81 -13.81 -13.99
C ASN A 95 24.97 -14.87 -14.69
N GLN A 96 24.86 -16.10 -14.14
CA GLN A 96 24.07 -17.15 -14.77
C GLN A 96 22.64 -17.14 -14.23
N VAL A 97 21.65 -17.10 -15.14
CA VAL A 97 20.26 -17.29 -14.78
C VAL A 97 19.98 -18.79 -14.60
N LEU A 98 19.66 -19.18 -13.38
CA LEU A 98 19.34 -20.57 -13.02
C LEU A 98 17.88 -20.90 -13.39
N SER A 99 17.54 -22.19 -13.54
CA SER A 99 16.15 -22.62 -13.68
C SER A 99 15.62 -23.17 -12.35
N PHE A 100 14.71 -22.43 -11.74
CA PHE A 100 14.00 -22.84 -10.52
C PHE A 100 12.56 -23.30 -10.84
N GLU A 101 12.37 -23.97 -11.99
CA GLU A 101 11.06 -24.46 -12.44
C GLU A 101 10.44 -25.42 -11.44
N ASP A 102 11.26 -26.26 -10.79
CA ASP A 102 10.81 -27.25 -9.80
C ASP A 102 10.63 -26.67 -8.38
N TRP A 103 10.69 -25.33 -8.20
CA TRP A 103 10.51 -24.69 -6.90
C TRP A 103 9.28 -25.16 -6.14
N PRO A 104 8.07 -25.27 -6.75
CA PRO A 104 6.87 -25.71 -6.04
C PRO A 104 6.96 -27.15 -5.53
N ILE A 105 7.77 -27.99 -6.18
CA ILE A 105 7.98 -29.39 -5.80
C ILE A 105 9.00 -29.50 -4.66
N ILE A 106 10.12 -28.79 -4.79
CA ILE A 106 11.25 -28.83 -3.83
C ILE A 106 10.94 -28.03 -2.56
N ASN A 107 10.19 -26.94 -2.70
CA ASN A 107 9.82 -26.03 -1.61
C ASN A 107 8.28 -25.85 -1.52
N PRO A 108 7.49 -26.91 -1.28
CA PRO A 108 6.03 -26.86 -1.38
C PRO A 108 5.38 -25.90 -0.37
N ASN A 109 6.02 -25.69 0.78
CA ASN A 109 5.53 -24.84 1.87
C ASN A 109 6.19 -23.44 1.88
N GLU A 110 7.04 -23.12 0.93
CA GLU A 110 7.74 -21.84 0.88
C GLU A 110 7.62 -21.16 -0.48
N LYS A 111 6.95 -20.02 -0.50
CA LYS A 111 6.90 -19.12 -1.65
C LYS A 111 7.89 -17.99 -1.47
N ALA A 112 8.57 -17.61 -2.54
CA ALA A 112 9.41 -16.43 -2.54
C ALA A 112 8.52 -15.17 -2.49
N GLU A 113 8.79 -14.28 -1.54
CA GLU A 113 8.03 -13.05 -1.34
C GLU A 113 8.46 -11.98 -2.34
N VAL A 114 7.52 -11.46 -3.10
CA VAL A 114 7.77 -10.44 -4.12
C VAL A 114 7.97 -9.07 -3.47
N MET A 115 9.16 -8.53 -3.55
CA MET A 115 9.51 -7.19 -3.07
C MET A 115 9.04 -6.12 -4.06
N ALA A 116 9.26 -6.35 -5.37
CA ALA A 116 8.84 -5.46 -6.45
C ALA A 116 8.42 -6.23 -7.69
N GLY A 117 7.34 -5.77 -8.39
CA GLY A 117 6.91 -6.33 -9.67
C GLY A 117 5.54 -7.00 -9.69
N GLN A 118 4.73 -6.90 -8.63
CA GLN A 118 3.41 -7.55 -8.55
C GLN A 118 2.47 -7.22 -9.73
N HIS A 119 2.50 -6.00 -10.29
CA HIS A 119 1.69 -5.64 -11.45
C HIS A 119 2.09 -6.41 -12.70
N ARG A 120 3.40 -6.73 -12.87
CA ARG A 120 3.88 -7.56 -13.97
C ARG A 120 3.41 -9.01 -13.83
N ILE A 121 3.41 -9.54 -12.60
CA ILE A 121 2.90 -10.88 -12.31
C ILE A 121 1.43 -10.99 -12.69
N GLU A 122 0.61 -10.03 -12.26
CA GLU A 122 -0.82 -10.03 -12.57
C GLU A 122 -1.09 -9.82 -14.06
N ALA A 123 -0.36 -8.90 -14.70
CA ALA A 123 -0.46 -8.68 -16.14
C ALA A 123 -0.09 -9.94 -16.94
N MET A 124 0.91 -10.71 -16.49
CA MET A 124 1.29 -11.96 -17.12
C MET A 124 0.23 -13.04 -16.97
N ARG A 125 -0.39 -13.16 -15.79
CA ARG A 125 -1.52 -14.09 -15.57
C ARG A 125 -2.69 -13.75 -16.49
N GLU A 126 -3.07 -12.47 -16.58
CA GLU A 126 -4.13 -12.03 -17.48
C GLU A 126 -3.77 -12.23 -18.95
N TYR A 127 -2.51 -11.99 -19.34
CA TYR A 127 -2.01 -12.22 -20.69
C TYR A 127 -2.14 -13.69 -21.11
N VAL A 128 -1.62 -14.62 -20.30
CA VAL A 128 -1.70 -16.07 -20.58
C VAL A 128 -3.16 -16.54 -20.65
N LYS A 129 -4.00 -16.09 -19.71
CA LYS A 129 -5.44 -16.41 -19.71
C LYS A 129 -6.14 -15.91 -20.98
N GLN A 130 -5.80 -14.72 -21.47
CA GLN A 130 -6.45 -14.12 -22.63
C GLN A 130 -5.97 -14.70 -23.96
N THR A 131 -4.68 -15.05 -24.06
CA THR A 131 -4.09 -15.64 -25.28
C THR A 131 -4.30 -17.14 -25.38
N GLY A 132 -4.71 -17.82 -24.29
CA GLY A 132 -4.79 -19.28 -24.23
C GLY A 132 -3.42 -19.96 -24.30
N ALA A 133 -2.34 -19.24 -23.98
CA ALA A 133 -0.99 -19.79 -23.96
C ALA A 133 -0.84 -20.88 -22.87
N ASP A 134 0.14 -21.77 -23.04
CA ASP A 134 0.42 -22.83 -22.08
C ASP A 134 0.74 -22.25 -20.68
N SER A 135 0.27 -22.89 -19.64
CA SER A 135 0.58 -22.55 -18.24
C SER A 135 2.09 -22.56 -17.95
N LYS A 136 2.88 -23.31 -18.72
CA LYS A 136 4.35 -23.28 -18.69
C LYS A 136 4.94 -21.90 -19.01
N GLU A 137 4.17 -21.00 -19.63
CA GLU A 137 4.58 -19.62 -19.90
C GLU A 137 4.46 -18.71 -18.65
N LEU A 138 3.85 -19.19 -17.56
CA LEU A 138 3.69 -18.44 -16.30
C LEU A 138 4.99 -18.43 -15.47
N TRP A 139 6.02 -17.76 -15.97
CA TRP A 139 7.29 -17.57 -15.29
C TRP A 139 7.88 -16.17 -15.49
N TRP A 140 8.81 -15.80 -14.62
CA TRP A 140 9.59 -14.56 -14.76
C TRP A 140 11.01 -14.74 -14.18
N THR A 141 11.99 -13.95 -14.67
CA THR A 141 13.33 -13.91 -14.09
C THR A 141 13.32 -13.09 -12.82
N CYS A 142 13.84 -13.65 -11.74
CA CYS A 142 13.86 -13.07 -10.41
C CYS A 142 15.30 -12.92 -9.91
N ILE A 143 15.59 -11.79 -9.24
CA ILE A 143 16.75 -11.67 -8.37
C ILE A 143 16.29 -12.07 -6.98
N VAL A 144 16.91 -13.10 -6.43
CA VAL A 144 16.53 -13.70 -5.14
C VAL A 144 17.47 -13.20 -4.06
N TYR A 145 16.93 -12.54 -3.05
CA TYR A 145 17.66 -12.02 -1.89
C TYR A 145 17.43 -12.86 -0.65
N ASP A 146 18.43 -12.88 0.22
CA ASP A 146 18.35 -13.53 1.53
C ASP A 146 17.44 -12.73 2.47
N ARG A 147 16.26 -13.31 2.75
CA ARG A 147 15.25 -12.71 3.63
C ARG A 147 15.75 -12.53 5.05
N ASP A 148 16.61 -13.45 5.52
CA ASP A 148 16.94 -13.58 6.93
C ASP A 148 18.17 -12.73 7.31
N HIS A 149 19.02 -12.39 6.34
CA HIS A 149 20.22 -11.60 6.56
C HIS A 149 20.20 -10.19 5.96
N ILE A 150 19.29 -9.89 5.02
CA ILE A 150 19.22 -8.56 4.43
C ILE A 150 18.81 -7.50 5.47
N PRO A 151 19.58 -6.39 5.64
CA PRO A 151 19.23 -5.32 6.56
C PRO A 151 17.84 -4.72 6.27
N ALA A 152 17.10 -4.39 7.33
CA ALA A 152 15.73 -3.86 7.21
C ALA A 152 15.65 -2.60 6.34
N CYS A 153 16.57 -1.66 6.49
CA CYS A 153 16.60 -0.43 5.68
C CYS A 153 16.82 -0.75 4.19
N LEU A 154 17.70 -1.72 3.88
CA LEU A 154 17.98 -2.12 2.51
C LEU A 154 16.80 -2.90 1.90
N ASN A 155 16.16 -3.75 2.69
CA ASN A 155 14.92 -4.42 2.30
C ASN A 155 13.84 -3.42 1.86
N VAL A 156 13.64 -2.34 2.62
CA VAL A 156 12.71 -1.27 2.26
C VAL A 156 13.17 -0.52 1.00
N LYS A 157 14.46 -0.18 0.89
CA LYS A 157 15.02 0.46 -0.32
C LYS A 157 14.72 -0.36 -1.59
N LEU A 158 14.79 -1.68 -1.53
CA LEU A 158 14.48 -2.58 -2.66
C LEU A 158 12.99 -2.64 -2.99
N ARG A 159 12.11 -2.49 -1.98
CA ARG A 159 10.64 -2.47 -2.17
C ARG A 159 10.13 -1.16 -2.77
N VAL A 160 10.91 -0.08 -2.63
CA VAL A 160 10.53 1.25 -3.11
C VAL A 160 10.65 1.35 -4.63
N ASN A 161 9.52 1.48 -5.30
CA ASN A 161 9.42 1.57 -6.75
C ASN A 161 9.46 3.04 -7.22
N ARG A 162 10.66 3.58 -7.47
CA ARG A 162 10.82 4.99 -7.89
C ARG A 162 11.64 5.20 -9.15
N ARG A 163 11.77 4.18 -10.01
CA ARG A 163 12.50 4.32 -11.27
C ARG A 163 11.57 4.37 -12.47
N GLY A 164 11.70 5.41 -13.27
CA GLY A 164 11.21 5.57 -14.63
C GLY A 164 9.72 5.20 -14.84
N LEU A 165 9.45 4.07 -15.45
CA LEU A 165 8.10 3.60 -15.82
C LEU A 165 7.29 2.96 -14.67
N SER A 166 7.77 2.98 -13.43
CA SER A 166 7.02 2.44 -12.30
C SER A 166 5.93 3.41 -11.83
N LEU A 167 4.82 2.87 -11.36
CA LEU A 167 3.78 3.65 -10.71
C LEU A 167 4.34 4.26 -9.42
N PRO A 168 4.34 5.59 -9.23
CA PRO A 168 4.85 6.22 -8.01
C PRO A 168 4.04 5.78 -6.78
N ASP A 169 4.71 5.69 -5.64
CA ASP A 169 4.05 5.40 -4.38
C ASP A 169 3.17 6.58 -3.93
N SER A 170 1.98 6.28 -3.40
CA SER A 170 1.13 7.29 -2.77
C SER A 170 1.73 7.76 -1.43
N HIS A 171 1.30 8.92 -0.95
CA HIS A 171 1.72 9.41 0.36
C HIS A 171 1.43 8.42 1.49
N GLY A 172 0.30 7.70 1.41
CA GLY A 172 -0.06 6.67 2.40
C GLY A 172 0.83 5.43 2.32
N GLN A 173 1.27 5.05 1.13
CA GLN A 173 2.25 3.96 0.96
C GLN A 173 3.61 4.34 1.53
N ILE A 174 4.07 5.58 1.28
CA ILE A 174 5.30 6.12 1.87
C ILE A 174 5.22 6.15 3.39
N TRP A 175 4.08 6.57 3.97
CA TRP A 175 3.86 6.52 5.41
C TRP A 175 3.99 5.11 5.98
N MET A 176 3.38 4.12 5.33
CA MET A 176 3.46 2.73 5.78
C MET A 176 4.86 2.14 5.62
N GLN A 177 5.65 2.59 4.64
CA GLN A 177 7.07 2.24 4.55
C GLN A 177 7.86 2.81 5.73
N LEU A 178 7.60 4.06 6.15
CA LEU A 178 8.21 4.64 7.36
C LEU A 178 7.88 3.83 8.61
N VAL A 179 6.61 3.45 8.78
CA VAL A 179 6.18 2.63 9.91
C VAL A 179 6.93 1.30 9.91
N LEU A 180 7.00 0.64 8.76
CA LEU A 180 7.70 -0.64 8.62
C LEU A 180 9.19 -0.54 8.99
N VAL A 181 9.88 0.50 8.52
CA VAL A 181 11.29 0.73 8.85
C VAL A 181 11.48 0.97 10.34
N ASN A 182 10.64 1.84 10.92
CA ASN A 182 10.73 2.15 12.34
C ASN A 182 10.46 0.92 13.22
N ASP A 183 9.51 0.05 12.84
CA ASP A 183 9.20 -1.18 13.58
C ASP A 183 10.33 -2.22 13.50
N GLN A 184 11.20 -2.10 12.50
CA GLN A 184 12.35 -3.00 12.31
C GLN A 184 13.65 -2.42 12.86
N CYS A 185 13.72 -1.11 13.01
CA CYS A 185 14.93 -0.40 13.45
C CYS A 185 14.55 0.82 14.30
N ASP A 186 14.39 0.62 15.60
CA ASP A 186 13.95 1.65 16.55
C ASP A 186 14.88 2.88 16.62
N SER A 187 16.13 2.76 16.19
CA SER A 187 17.10 3.86 16.21
C SER A 187 16.94 4.83 15.04
N LEU A 188 16.20 4.46 14.00
CA LEU A 188 15.99 5.32 12.84
C LEU A 188 14.89 6.37 13.11
N PHE A 189 15.00 7.48 12.40
CA PHE A 189 14.04 8.59 12.46
C PHE A 189 13.91 9.25 13.82
N GLN A 190 14.98 9.16 14.64
CA GLN A 190 15.13 9.84 15.92
C GLN A 190 16.05 11.07 15.79
N GLY A 191 16.03 11.96 16.78
CA GLY A 191 16.89 13.14 16.81
C GLY A 191 16.24 14.42 16.28
N LYS A 192 17.02 15.37 15.74
CA LYS A 192 16.53 16.66 15.25
C LYS A 192 15.76 16.50 13.94
N LYS A 193 14.81 17.41 13.65
CA LYS A 193 13.99 17.36 12.42
C LYS A 193 14.84 17.24 11.15
N TYR A 194 15.91 17.99 11.05
CA TYR A 194 16.80 17.97 9.89
C TYR A 194 17.45 16.59 9.65
N ASP A 195 17.94 15.97 10.73
CA ASP A 195 18.59 14.64 10.63
C ASP A 195 17.59 13.57 10.22
N VAL A 196 16.38 13.63 10.81
CA VAL A 196 15.27 12.73 10.45
C VAL A 196 14.84 12.91 9.01
N GLU A 197 14.74 14.16 8.51
CA GLU A 197 14.41 14.44 7.12
C GLU A 197 15.43 13.82 6.16
N LYS A 198 16.71 13.99 6.45
CA LYS A 198 17.81 13.41 5.67
C LYS A 198 17.73 11.88 5.63
N GLN A 199 17.52 11.26 6.79
CA GLN A 199 17.34 9.80 6.88
C GLN A 199 16.12 9.33 6.08
N MET A 200 14.97 10.03 6.16
CA MET A 200 13.77 9.68 5.38
C MET A 200 14.00 9.80 3.88
N ILE A 201 14.70 10.85 3.44
CA ILE A 201 15.04 11.05 2.02
C ILE A 201 15.91 9.89 1.53
N ASP A 202 16.93 9.50 2.29
CA ASP A 202 17.85 8.43 1.92
C ASP A 202 17.14 7.06 1.90
N VAL A 203 16.56 6.66 3.02
CA VAL A 203 15.94 5.33 3.19
C VAL A 203 14.78 5.11 2.23
N LEU A 204 13.90 6.12 2.07
CA LEU A 204 12.74 6.03 1.22
C LEU A 204 13.01 6.53 -0.21
N ARG A 205 14.22 6.96 -0.52
CA ARG A 205 14.61 7.49 -1.85
C ARG A 205 13.65 8.57 -2.34
N LEU A 206 13.29 9.50 -1.44
CA LEU A 206 12.40 10.59 -1.80
C LEU A 206 13.13 11.53 -2.74
N SER A 207 12.58 11.72 -3.94
CA SER A 207 13.19 12.63 -4.91
C SER A 207 13.08 14.07 -4.43
N THR A 208 14.19 14.77 -4.39
CA THR A 208 14.22 16.22 -4.12
C THR A 208 13.71 17.03 -5.32
N THR A 209 13.71 16.43 -6.52
CA THR A 209 13.26 17.07 -7.76
C THR A 209 11.73 17.08 -7.90
N ASP A 210 11.03 16.11 -7.34
CA ASP A 210 9.57 15.95 -7.49
C ASP A 210 8.76 16.77 -6.48
N LYS A 211 9.37 17.72 -5.77
CA LYS A 211 8.74 18.58 -4.77
C LYS A 211 7.94 17.81 -3.71
N PHE A 212 8.39 16.61 -3.36
CA PHE A 212 7.76 15.84 -2.30
C PHE A 212 7.86 16.58 -0.96
N PRO A 213 6.79 16.68 -0.15
CA PRO A 213 6.76 17.52 1.05
C PRO A 213 7.45 16.85 2.25
N THR A 214 8.77 16.62 2.18
CA THR A 214 9.57 15.91 3.18
C THR A 214 9.54 16.56 4.55
N ALA A 215 9.68 17.89 4.62
CA ALA A 215 9.64 18.63 5.88
C ALA A 215 8.29 18.49 6.62
N ARG A 216 7.17 18.44 5.86
CA ARG A 216 5.83 18.19 6.42
C ARG A 216 5.67 16.75 6.87
N LEU A 217 6.23 15.80 6.11
CA LEU A 217 6.26 14.40 6.50
C LEU A 217 6.93 14.22 7.87
N VAL A 218 8.11 14.83 8.06
CA VAL A 218 8.82 14.81 9.35
C VAL A 218 7.99 15.46 10.46
N THR A 219 7.30 16.58 10.16
CA THR A 219 6.46 17.26 11.15
C THR A 219 5.34 16.35 11.64
N LEU A 220 4.63 15.68 10.75
CA LEU A 220 3.58 14.71 11.10
C LEU A 220 4.15 13.48 11.82
N TRP A 221 5.30 12.99 11.38
CA TRP A 221 5.96 11.83 11.98
C TRP A 221 6.35 12.06 13.45
N LYS A 222 6.82 13.25 13.75
CA LYS A 222 7.22 13.67 15.11
C LYS A 222 6.06 14.16 15.97
N ASN A 223 4.86 14.16 15.46
CA ASN A 223 3.68 14.57 16.21
C ASN A 223 3.07 13.35 16.90
N ASP A 224 3.24 13.26 18.23
CA ASP A 224 2.83 12.10 19.04
C ASP A 224 1.31 11.84 19.01
N ARG A 225 0.49 12.85 18.69
CA ARG A 225 -0.97 12.70 18.57
C ARG A 225 -1.38 12.25 17.17
N TRP A 226 -0.79 12.85 16.13
CA TRP A 226 -1.16 12.60 14.75
C TRP A 226 -0.53 11.33 14.17
N ARG A 227 0.69 10.99 14.57
CA ARG A 227 1.39 9.79 14.10
C ARG A 227 0.58 8.50 14.30
N PRO A 228 0.03 8.21 15.50
CA PRO A 228 -0.81 7.03 15.70
C PRO A 228 -2.09 7.04 14.85
N MET A 229 -2.76 8.19 14.73
CA MET A 229 -3.97 8.34 13.95
C MET A 229 -3.69 8.10 12.45
N ILE A 230 -2.65 8.73 11.90
CA ILE A 230 -2.25 8.54 10.49
C ILE A 230 -1.88 7.08 10.25
N THR A 231 -1.16 6.45 11.18
CA THR A 231 -0.77 5.04 11.06
C THR A 231 -1.99 4.12 11.01
N ARG A 232 -2.96 4.33 11.88
CA ARG A 232 -4.24 3.59 11.85
C ARG A 232 -5.02 3.83 10.57
N TRP A 233 -5.08 5.09 10.11
CA TRP A 233 -5.72 5.47 8.86
C TRP A 233 -5.07 4.76 7.67
N CYS A 234 -3.75 4.85 7.51
CA CYS A 234 -3.01 4.26 6.41
C CYS A 234 -2.91 2.72 6.46
N LYS A 235 -3.25 2.06 7.58
CA LYS A 235 -3.43 0.60 7.63
C LYS A 235 -4.60 0.15 6.75
N THR A 236 -5.61 0.99 6.55
CA THR A 236 -6.74 0.69 5.65
C THR A 236 -6.38 1.01 4.19
N ARG A 237 -7.02 0.35 3.24
CA ARG A 237 -6.87 0.68 1.82
C ARG A 237 -7.31 2.11 1.53
N LEU A 238 -8.52 2.45 2.00
CA LEU A 238 -9.09 3.79 1.85
C LEU A 238 -8.13 4.87 2.37
N GLY A 239 -7.56 4.65 3.54
CA GLY A 239 -6.60 5.56 4.14
C GLY A 239 -5.33 5.73 3.31
N ARG A 240 -4.74 4.65 2.79
CA ARG A 240 -3.56 4.75 1.91
C ARG A 240 -3.82 5.52 0.62
N MET A 241 -5.04 5.44 0.08
CA MET A 241 -5.41 6.15 -1.15
C MET A 241 -5.70 7.64 -0.89
N THR A 242 -6.29 7.96 0.25
CA THR A 242 -6.78 9.30 0.55
C THR A 242 -5.82 10.14 1.39
N PHE A 243 -4.83 9.54 2.03
CA PHE A 243 -3.84 10.27 2.82
C PHE A 243 -2.97 11.18 1.93
N ASN A 244 -2.95 12.46 2.27
CA ASN A 244 -2.09 13.47 1.65
C ASN A 244 -1.35 14.24 2.73
N ILE A 245 -0.02 14.18 2.72
CA ILE A 245 0.85 14.79 3.73
C ILE A 245 0.54 16.27 3.92
N SER A 246 0.41 17.03 2.83
CA SER A 246 0.18 18.48 2.90
C SER A 246 -1.17 18.82 3.52
N THR A 247 -2.22 18.06 3.19
CA THR A 247 -3.56 18.24 3.76
C THR A 247 -3.57 17.93 5.26
N TRP A 248 -2.95 16.81 5.66
CA TRP A 248 -2.92 16.39 7.06
C TRP A 248 -2.02 17.28 7.93
N ASP A 249 -0.89 17.76 7.41
CA ASP A 249 -0.05 18.75 8.09
C ASP A 249 -0.81 20.07 8.32
N TRP A 250 -1.57 20.51 7.30
CA TRP A 250 -2.46 21.66 7.42
C TRP A 250 -3.51 21.44 8.52
N MET A 251 -4.19 20.26 8.55
CA MET A 251 -5.18 19.94 9.58
C MET A 251 -4.56 19.96 10.99
N ALA A 252 -3.38 19.38 11.15
CA ALA A 252 -2.64 19.37 12.42
C ALA A 252 -2.28 20.79 12.89
N SER A 253 -2.05 21.71 11.97
CA SER A 253 -1.69 23.10 12.29
C SER A 253 -2.81 23.90 12.97
N TYR A 254 -4.08 23.50 12.79
CA TYR A 254 -5.25 24.16 13.39
C TYR A 254 -5.48 23.81 14.86
N ARG A 255 -4.83 22.75 15.37
CA ARG A 255 -4.91 22.29 16.76
C ARG A 255 -6.35 22.00 17.25
N ILE A 256 -7.22 21.57 16.37
CA ILE A 256 -8.56 21.08 16.68
C ILE A 256 -8.62 19.55 16.46
N ASP A 257 -7.61 18.86 16.97
CA ASP A 257 -7.37 17.43 16.73
C ASP A 257 -8.59 16.57 17.07
N SER A 258 -9.29 16.88 18.17
CA SER A 258 -10.48 16.13 18.59
C SER A 258 -11.59 16.13 17.53
N TYR A 259 -11.79 17.25 16.83
CA TYR A 259 -12.74 17.35 15.74
C TYR A 259 -12.37 16.43 14.57
N TRP A 260 -11.12 16.47 14.12
CA TRP A 260 -10.64 15.62 13.03
C TRP A 260 -10.66 14.15 13.43
N PHE A 261 -10.17 13.84 14.63
CA PHE A 261 -10.08 12.46 15.10
C PHE A 261 -11.45 11.82 15.29
N THR A 262 -12.46 12.56 15.76
CA THR A 262 -13.83 12.04 15.85
C THR A 262 -14.34 11.55 14.50
N THR A 263 -14.14 12.33 13.44
CA THR A 263 -14.55 11.93 12.10
C THR A 263 -13.76 10.70 11.61
N PHE A 264 -12.43 10.69 11.78
CA PHE A 264 -11.61 9.56 11.36
C PHE A 264 -11.92 8.29 12.14
N GLU A 265 -12.17 8.39 13.45
CA GLU A 265 -12.60 7.26 14.29
C GLU A 265 -13.95 6.69 13.83
N GLN A 266 -14.90 7.53 13.45
CA GLN A 266 -16.18 7.08 12.90
C GLN A 266 -15.98 6.31 11.59
N VAL A 267 -15.14 6.83 10.67
CA VAL A 267 -14.80 6.13 9.42
C VAL A 267 -14.15 4.79 9.69
N LEU A 268 -13.12 4.75 10.55
CA LEU A 268 -12.41 3.52 10.93
C LEU A 268 -13.35 2.53 11.61
N GLY A 269 -14.25 3.01 12.48
CA GLY A 269 -15.26 2.21 13.15
C GLY A 269 -16.28 1.60 12.17
N SER A 270 -16.66 2.31 11.11
CA SER A 270 -17.53 1.78 10.06
C SER A 270 -16.79 0.76 9.19
N LEU A 271 -15.54 1.04 8.82
CA LEU A 271 -14.71 0.09 8.06
C LEU A 271 -14.50 -1.23 8.82
N ALA A 272 -14.24 -1.17 10.12
CA ALA A 272 -14.04 -2.36 10.96
C ALA A 272 -15.30 -3.24 11.11
N LYS A 273 -16.49 -2.68 10.84
CA LYS A 273 -17.76 -3.39 10.89
C LYS A 273 -18.23 -3.91 9.53
N LEU A 274 -17.60 -3.51 8.45
CA LEU A 274 -17.83 -4.07 7.12
C LEU A 274 -17.13 -5.43 6.98
N PRO A 275 -17.62 -6.33 6.09
CA PRO A 275 -16.87 -7.54 5.74
C PRO A 275 -15.46 -7.21 5.29
N GLU A 276 -14.47 -8.02 5.69
CA GLU A 276 -13.04 -7.78 5.44
C GLU A 276 -12.75 -7.58 3.95
N GLU A 277 -13.34 -8.41 3.09
CA GLU A 277 -13.19 -8.32 1.63
C GLU A 277 -13.69 -6.96 1.08
N CYS A 278 -14.69 -6.36 1.74
CA CYS A 278 -15.18 -5.04 1.38
C CYS A 278 -14.19 -3.95 1.82
N ALA A 279 -13.73 -4.00 3.07
CA ALA A 279 -12.79 -3.01 3.60
C ALA A 279 -11.50 -2.96 2.76
N ASP A 280 -11.04 -4.11 2.27
CA ASP A 280 -9.84 -4.23 1.42
C ASP A 280 -10.08 -3.87 -0.05
N SER A 281 -11.32 -3.84 -0.51
CA SER A 281 -11.67 -3.53 -1.91
C SER A 281 -12.23 -2.12 -2.08
N LEU A 282 -12.64 -1.46 -0.99
CA LEU A 282 -13.33 -0.19 -0.99
C LEU A 282 -12.46 0.93 -1.59
N GLN A 283 -12.99 1.59 -2.61
CA GLN A 283 -12.35 2.74 -3.24
C GLN A 283 -12.87 4.05 -2.64
N ASP A 284 -12.15 5.11 -2.90
CA ASP A 284 -12.52 6.48 -2.54
C ASP A 284 -13.90 6.89 -3.10
N SER A 285 -14.14 6.53 -4.37
CA SER A 285 -15.45 6.77 -5.04
C SER A 285 -16.59 5.98 -4.42
N ASP A 286 -16.33 4.77 -3.90
CA ASP A 286 -17.34 3.96 -3.24
C ASP A 286 -17.75 4.59 -1.91
N TRP A 287 -16.78 5.05 -1.13
CA TRP A 287 -17.06 5.76 0.12
C TRP A 287 -17.89 7.02 -0.12
N THR A 288 -17.56 7.80 -1.15
CA THR A 288 -18.33 9.00 -1.49
C THR A 288 -19.79 8.65 -1.77
N LYS A 289 -20.04 7.62 -2.58
CA LYS A 289 -21.42 7.17 -2.89
C LYS A 289 -22.17 6.69 -1.64
N LEU A 290 -21.48 5.95 -0.76
CA LEU A 290 -22.05 5.51 0.53
C LEU A 290 -22.38 6.72 1.41
N ALA A 291 -21.47 7.70 1.51
CA ALA A 291 -21.67 8.90 2.32
C ALA A 291 -22.78 9.81 1.79
N GLU A 292 -22.97 9.90 0.47
CA GLU A 292 -24.01 10.69 -0.16
C GLU A 292 -25.39 10.04 -0.02
N ALA A 293 -25.47 8.72 -0.15
CA ALA A 293 -26.74 7.99 -0.15
C ALA A 293 -27.20 7.57 1.26
N LEU A 294 -26.26 7.30 2.18
CA LEU A 294 -26.56 6.76 3.49
C LEU A 294 -26.32 7.81 4.59
N SER A 295 -27.27 8.73 4.72
CA SER A 295 -27.28 9.70 5.83
C SER A 295 -27.55 9.01 7.18
N ILE A 296 -27.50 9.78 8.28
CA ILE A 296 -27.76 9.26 9.63
C ILE A 296 -29.12 8.55 9.73
N ASP A 297 -30.12 9.04 8.98
CA ASP A 297 -31.50 8.55 9.00
C ASP A 297 -31.86 7.70 7.78
N HIS A 298 -30.87 7.10 7.09
CA HIS A 298 -31.12 6.26 5.92
C HIS A 298 -32.01 5.06 6.25
N THR A 299 -32.82 4.67 5.29
CA THR A 299 -33.73 3.53 5.35
C THR A 299 -33.16 2.33 4.58
N GLU A 300 -33.77 1.16 4.76
CA GLU A 300 -33.47 -0.03 3.95
C GLU A 300 -33.67 0.26 2.44
N MET A 301 -34.70 1.04 2.09
CA MET A 301 -34.95 1.45 0.70
C MET A 301 -33.78 2.27 0.11
N ASP A 302 -33.12 3.09 0.91
CA ASP A 302 -31.97 3.88 0.44
C ASP A 302 -30.77 2.98 0.17
N VAL A 303 -30.54 1.97 1.02
CA VAL A 303 -29.52 0.94 0.79
C VAL A 303 -29.86 0.15 -0.48
N GLN A 304 -31.13 -0.27 -0.64
CA GLN A 304 -31.58 -1.00 -1.82
C GLN A 304 -31.37 -0.20 -3.11
N ARG A 305 -31.77 1.07 -3.13
CA ARG A 305 -31.59 1.95 -4.29
C ARG A 305 -30.12 2.15 -4.65
N LEU A 306 -29.25 2.23 -3.65
CA LEU A 306 -27.81 2.39 -3.86
C LEU A 306 -27.18 1.13 -4.46
N PHE A 307 -27.54 -0.05 -3.95
CA PHE A 307 -26.97 -1.33 -4.37
C PHE A 307 -27.60 -1.87 -5.66
N PHE A 308 -28.88 -1.62 -5.87
CA PHE A 308 -29.66 -2.14 -7.01
C PHE A 308 -30.46 -1.02 -7.70
N PRO A 309 -29.78 -0.04 -8.29
CA PRO A 309 -30.46 1.06 -8.96
C PRO A 309 -31.26 0.57 -10.16
N GLY A 310 -32.54 0.92 -10.22
CA GLY A 310 -33.48 0.59 -11.33
C GLY A 310 -34.32 -0.67 -11.11
N GLN A 311 -34.26 -1.30 -9.92
CA GLN A 311 -35.18 -2.35 -9.54
C GLN A 311 -36.47 -1.74 -8.92
N THR A 312 -37.62 -1.93 -9.55
CA THR A 312 -38.88 -1.94 -8.85
C THR A 312 -39.02 -3.26 -8.12
N SER A 313 -39.75 -3.29 -7.01
CA SER A 313 -39.89 -4.38 -6.06
C SER A 313 -40.23 -5.79 -6.61
N ASP A 314 -40.52 -5.91 -7.90
CA ASP A 314 -40.94 -7.16 -8.55
C ASP A 314 -39.85 -7.84 -9.42
N ASP A 315 -38.67 -7.25 -9.58
CA ASP A 315 -37.65 -7.79 -10.49
C ASP A 315 -36.57 -8.53 -9.70
N SER A 316 -36.60 -9.85 -9.71
CA SER A 316 -35.67 -10.76 -8.97
C SER A 316 -34.29 -10.88 -9.58
N SER A 317 -33.94 -10.12 -10.61
CA SER A 317 -32.64 -10.16 -11.25
C SER A 317 -31.63 -9.18 -10.62
N LEU A 318 -30.82 -9.68 -9.71
CA LEU A 318 -29.76 -9.00 -8.95
C LEU A 318 -28.57 -8.47 -9.81
N THR A 319 -28.77 -8.04 -11.06
CA THR A 319 -27.67 -8.06 -12.03
C THR A 319 -27.06 -6.73 -12.45
N ARG A 320 -27.52 -5.59 -11.99
CA ARG A 320 -26.96 -4.32 -12.50
C ARG A 320 -26.29 -3.47 -11.43
N ARG A 321 -24.97 -3.69 -11.23
CA ARG A 321 -24.10 -2.82 -10.42
C ARG A 321 -23.75 -1.56 -11.21
N GLN A 322 -24.06 -0.39 -10.69
CA GLN A 322 -23.62 0.88 -11.28
C GLN A 322 -22.31 1.36 -10.63
N GLY A 323 -21.22 0.60 -10.80
CA GLY A 323 -19.89 1.03 -10.39
C GLY A 323 -19.69 1.25 -8.88
N LEU A 324 -20.56 0.70 -8.03
CA LEU A 324 -20.35 0.63 -6.58
C LEU A 324 -19.66 -0.70 -6.27
N LEU A 325 -18.55 -0.66 -5.49
CA LEU A 325 -17.82 -1.83 -5.06
C LEU A 325 -17.48 -2.77 -6.25
N SER A 326 -17.04 -2.20 -7.37
CA SER A 326 -16.85 -2.90 -8.63
C SER A 326 -15.79 -4.03 -8.55
N GLU A 327 -14.89 -3.98 -7.58
CA GLU A 327 -13.85 -4.99 -7.36
C GLU A 327 -14.37 -6.22 -6.60
N LEU A 328 -15.54 -6.18 -5.97
CA LEU A 328 -16.12 -7.32 -5.26
C LEU A 328 -16.76 -8.31 -6.24
N ASN A 329 -16.64 -9.61 -5.93
CA ASN A 329 -17.45 -10.64 -6.58
C ASN A 329 -18.93 -10.56 -6.13
N GLY A 330 -19.83 -11.32 -6.79
CA GLY A 330 -21.26 -11.29 -6.52
C GLY A 330 -21.63 -11.62 -5.08
N ASP A 331 -20.99 -12.64 -4.52
CA ASP A 331 -21.30 -13.10 -3.16
C ASP A 331 -20.80 -12.11 -2.10
N ALA A 332 -19.62 -11.54 -2.28
CA ALA A 332 -19.09 -10.50 -1.40
C ALA A 332 -19.96 -9.25 -1.44
N TYR A 333 -20.40 -8.84 -2.63
CA TYR A 333 -21.33 -7.72 -2.80
C TYR A 333 -22.65 -7.93 -2.06
N ALA A 334 -23.25 -9.12 -2.17
CA ALA A 334 -24.46 -9.49 -1.46
C ALA A 334 -24.27 -9.55 0.06
N ARG A 335 -23.08 -9.96 0.56
CA ARG A 335 -22.75 -9.92 1.99
C ARG A 335 -22.70 -8.49 2.52
N VAL A 336 -22.09 -7.55 1.76
CA VAL A 336 -22.07 -6.14 2.15
C VAL A 336 -23.48 -5.56 2.21
N TYR A 337 -24.31 -5.80 1.19
CA TYR A 337 -25.70 -5.39 1.18
C TYR A 337 -26.46 -5.87 2.42
N ARG A 338 -26.44 -7.18 2.69
CA ARG A 338 -27.09 -7.76 3.89
C ARG A 338 -26.54 -7.17 5.18
N ARG A 339 -25.22 -6.93 5.26
CA ARG A 339 -24.62 -6.31 6.44
C ARG A 339 -25.12 -4.89 6.70
N LEU A 340 -25.43 -4.12 5.65
CA LEU A 340 -25.98 -2.77 5.77
C LEU A 340 -27.49 -2.77 6.09
N VAL A 341 -28.23 -3.76 5.61
CA VAL A 341 -29.68 -3.89 5.86
C VAL A 341 -29.95 -4.51 7.23
N ASP A 342 -29.37 -5.68 7.52
CA ASP A 342 -29.69 -6.49 8.68
C ASP A 342 -28.87 -6.13 9.92
N GLY A 343 -27.75 -5.42 9.72
CA GLY A 343 -26.79 -5.10 10.78
C GLY A 343 -27.09 -3.79 11.51
N PRO A 344 -26.32 -3.50 12.58
CA PRO A 344 -26.39 -2.19 13.21
C PRO A 344 -26.01 -1.09 12.21
N ARG A 345 -26.68 0.03 12.30
CA ARG A 345 -26.45 1.20 11.43
C ARG A 345 -24.98 1.59 11.41
N LEU A 346 -24.45 1.79 10.23
CA LEU A 346 -23.11 2.32 10.00
C LEU A 346 -23.19 3.77 9.57
N LEU A 347 -22.29 4.58 10.08
CA LEU A 347 -22.14 5.97 9.70
C LEU A 347 -21.06 6.09 8.62
N PHE A 348 -21.37 6.78 7.55
CA PHE A 348 -20.44 7.09 6.46
C PHE A 348 -20.19 8.60 6.40
N PRO A 349 -19.35 9.17 7.30
CA PRO A 349 -19.04 10.59 7.29
C PRO A 349 -18.40 10.99 5.94
N ASP A 350 -18.83 12.12 5.39
CA ASP A 350 -18.20 12.69 4.19
C ASP A 350 -16.86 13.35 4.54
N PHE A 351 -15.89 12.51 4.87
CA PHE A 351 -14.53 12.97 5.20
C PHE A 351 -13.83 13.60 3.98
N GLN A 352 -14.27 13.32 2.78
CA GLN A 352 -13.68 13.88 1.57
C GLN A 352 -13.92 15.38 1.46
N LYS A 353 -15.07 15.87 1.89
CA LYS A 353 -15.29 17.31 2.03
C LYS A 353 -14.25 17.93 2.94
N LEU A 354 -13.95 17.27 4.08
CA LEU A 354 -12.92 17.71 5.00
C LEU A 354 -11.54 17.77 4.33
N LEU A 355 -11.14 16.71 3.62
CA LEU A 355 -9.85 16.62 2.94
C LEU A 355 -9.72 17.62 1.77
N LYS A 356 -10.82 17.99 1.14
CA LYS A 356 -10.85 18.95 0.02
C LYS A 356 -10.98 20.41 0.47
N THR A 357 -11.23 20.66 1.75
CA THR A 357 -11.42 22.01 2.32
C THR A 357 -10.07 22.76 2.46
N THR A 358 -9.32 22.87 1.38
CA THR A 358 -8.08 23.64 1.29
C THR A 358 -8.29 25.04 0.72
N LYS A 359 -9.51 25.37 0.31
CA LYS A 359 -9.87 26.68 -0.23
C LYS A 359 -9.93 27.74 0.90
N GLU A 360 -9.71 28.99 0.55
CA GLU A 360 -9.59 30.11 1.51
C GLU A 360 -10.80 30.24 2.44
N ALA A 361 -12.02 30.07 1.92
CA ALA A 361 -13.23 30.06 2.72
C ALA A 361 -13.26 28.95 3.79
N GLY A 362 -12.75 27.76 3.45
CA GLY A 362 -12.58 26.65 4.41
C GLY A 362 -11.54 26.95 5.47
N ARG A 363 -10.45 27.63 5.12
CA ARG A 363 -9.44 28.06 6.09
C ARG A 363 -10.02 29.05 7.11
N ILE A 364 -10.79 30.04 6.66
CA ILE A 364 -11.45 31.01 7.54
C ILE A 364 -12.43 30.28 8.47
N MET A 365 -13.26 29.38 7.93
CA MET A 365 -14.21 28.60 8.73
C MET A 365 -13.48 27.74 9.78
N MET A 366 -12.37 27.10 9.45
CA MET A 366 -11.57 26.32 10.39
C MET A 366 -10.92 27.19 11.46
N GLN A 367 -10.46 28.39 11.12
CA GLN A 367 -9.96 29.36 12.12
C GLN A 367 -11.05 29.76 13.10
N VAL A 368 -12.24 30.09 12.62
CA VAL A 368 -13.39 30.39 13.48
C VAL A 368 -13.73 29.21 14.38
N LEU A 369 -13.80 27.99 13.83
CA LEU A 369 -14.06 26.79 14.61
C LEU A 369 -12.98 26.55 15.68
N ALA A 370 -11.70 26.75 15.35
CA ALA A 370 -10.60 26.63 16.30
C ALA A 370 -10.76 27.60 17.48
N HIS A 371 -11.15 28.84 17.21
CA HIS A 371 -11.42 29.82 18.25
C HIS A 371 -12.63 29.43 19.12
N VAL A 372 -13.72 28.96 18.51
CA VAL A 372 -14.90 28.49 19.24
C VAL A 372 -14.56 27.30 20.14
N VAL A 373 -13.82 26.32 19.63
CA VAL A 373 -13.41 25.15 20.41
C VAL A 373 -12.48 25.55 21.56
N ALA A 374 -11.53 26.46 21.33
CA ALA A 374 -10.65 26.98 22.38
C ALA A 374 -11.42 27.75 23.45
N TRP A 375 -12.43 28.50 23.05
CA TRP A 375 -13.30 29.23 23.98
C TRP A 375 -14.19 28.31 24.81
N LEU A 376 -14.74 27.24 24.22
CA LEU A 376 -15.56 26.24 24.90
C LEU A 376 -14.76 25.34 25.85
N ASN A 377 -13.48 25.12 25.55
CA ASN A 377 -12.57 24.31 26.35
C ASN A 377 -11.35 25.17 26.77
N PRO A 378 -11.51 26.18 27.62
CA PRO A 378 -10.38 26.94 28.10
C PRO A 378 -9.42 25.97 28.82
N SER A 379 -8.18 25.88 28.33
CA SER A 379 -7.12 25.20 29.09
C SER A 379 -7.08 25.79 30.49
N PRO A 380 -6.96 25.00 31.57
CA PRO A 380 -6.80 25.58 32.89
C PRO A 380 -5.60 26.50 32.85
N THR A 381 -5.85 27.79 33.04
CA THR A 381 -4.82 28.80 33.17
C THR A 381 -3.96 28.37 34.35
N VAL A 382 -2.71 28.02 34.08
CA VAL A 382 -1.71 27.90 35.15
C VAL A 382 -1.62 29.27 35.76
N ILE A 383 -2.29 29.46 36.89
CA ILE A 383 -2.08 30.61 37.75
C ILE A 383 -0.67 30.42 38.29
N ILE A 384 0.27 31.16 37.74
CA ILE A 384 1.60 31.29 38.32
C ILE A 384 1.41 32.30 39.47
N ASP A 385 1.36 31.77 40.70
CA ASP A 385 1.56 32.57 41.90
C ASP A 385 3.01 33.04 41.99
#